data_e35562bfd91c5dd5309d11b7e03fcb18
#
_entry.id   e35562bfd91c5dd5309d11b7e03fcb18
#
_cell.length_a   1.000
_cell.length_b   1.000
_cell.length_c   1.000
_cell.angle_alpha   90.00
_cell.angle_beta   90.00
_cell.angle_gamma   90.00
#
_symmetry.space_group_name_H-M   'P 1'
#
loop_
_entity.id
_entity.type
_entity.pdbx_description
1 polymer ?
#
loop_
_entity_poly.entity_id
_entity_poly.type
_entity_poly.pdbx_seq_one_letter_code
_entity_poly.pdbx_strand_id
1 'polypeptide(L)'
;MAAGEGRRMRPLSERWPKPVLPIDGRPVIASLLRELVAGGFSEVTVVTGHLAEQVEELLGDGSAFGIAVRYARQPKPDGSADAVARALEVGVRPPLIVSAADTLYSAGDVGRFADAFAASGKPSALAYVPDGRPAPLWGLTEAVTAVLHELAGPPFELLEAVRRAGEVARVEIGKTRGVTGPLDLVRENFPYLR
;
A
#
# COMPACT_ATOMS: atom_id res chain seq x y z
N MET A 1 2.02 2.32 1.76
CA MET A 1 1.86 3.78 1.51
C MET A 1 0.61 4.26 2.26
N ALA A 2 0.78 5.17 3.24
CA ALA A 2 -0.25 5.66 4.18
C ALA A 2 -0.32 7.22 4.22
N ALA A 3 0.18 7.90 3.20
CA ALA A 3 0.40 9.35 3.21
C ALA A 3 -0.75 10.18 2.60
N GLY A 4 -1.72 9.56 1.96
CA GLY A 4 -2.78 10.24 1.22
C GLY A 4 -3.79 10.99 2.10
N GLU A 5 -4.22 12.18 1.67
CA GLU A 5 -5.21 13.01 2.39
C GLU A 5 -6.62 12.41 2.48
N GLY A 6 -6.93 11.43 1.64
CA GLY A 6 -8.25 10.82 1.65
C GLY A 6 -9.40 11.78 1.28
N ARG A 7 -9.21 12.72 0.36
CA ARG A 7 -10.17 13.80 0.01
C ARG A 7 -11.60 13.30 -0.21
N ARG A 8 -11.77 12.10 -0.79
CA ARG A 8 -13.09 11.48 -1.03
C ARG A 8 -13.78 10.98 0.25
N MET A 9 -13.04 10.90 1.36
CA MET A 9 -13.53 10.49 2.67
C MET A 9 -13.98 11.66 3.57
N ARG A 10 -13.86 12.91 3.10
CA ARG A 10 -14.29 14.07 3.90
C ARG A 10 -15.77 13.99 4.26
N PRO A 11 -16.14 14.42 5.48
CA PRO A 11 -15.29 15.06 6.50
C PRO A 11 -14.49 14.10 7.39
N LEU A 12 -14.64 12.77 7.28
CA LEU A 12 -13.99 11.80 8.17
C LEU A 12 -12.46 11.89 8.11
N SER A 13 -11.90 12.06 6.90
CA SER A 13 -10.45 12.15 6.70
C SER A 13 -9.80 13.44 7.22
N GLU A 14 -10.59 14.40 7.67
CA GLU A 14 -10.08 15.60 8.37
C GLU A 14 -9.68 15.29 9.80
N ARG A 15 -10.22 14.21 10.38
CA ARG A 15 -9.96 13.78 11.76
C ARG A 15 -9.19 12.47 11.85
N TRP A 16 -9.37 11.57 10.89
CA TRP A 16 -8.77 10.24 10.90
C TRP A 16 -8.20 9.89 9.53
N PRO A 17 -6.92 9.54 9.43
CA PRO A 17 -6.36 9.08 8.17
C PRO A 17 -6.99 7.74 7.78
N LYS A 18 -7.19 7.50 6.48
CA LYS A 18 -7.83 6.28 5.98
C LYS A 18 -7.31 4.97 6.57
N PRO A 19 -5.98 4.79 6.73
CA PRO A 19 -5.43 3.54 7.24
C PRO A 19 -5.89 3.16 8.65
N VAL A 20 -6.28 4.13 9.47
CA VAL A 20 -6.76 3.86 10.85
C VAL A 20 -8.27 3.60 10.92
N LEU A 21 -9.01 3.87 9.83
CA LEU A 21 -10.44 3.60 9.82
C LEU A 21 -10.72 2.10 9.93
N PRO A 22 -11.74 1.70 10.72
CA PRO A 22 -11.99 0.29 10.97
C PRO A 22 -12.80 -0.37 9.85
N ILE A 23 -12.40 -1.59 9.49
CA ILE A 23 -13.23 -2.57 8.78
C ILE A 23 -13.27 -3.82 9.65
N ASP A 24 -14.45 -4.40 9.84
CA ASP A 24 -14.68 -5.53 10.75
C ASP A 24 -14.12 -5.28 12.17
N GLY A 25 -14.25 -4.04 12.66
CA GLY A 25 -13.81 -3.63 13.99
C GLY A 25 -12.29 -3.47 14.15
N ARG A 26 -11.51 -3.48 13.07
CA ARG A 26 -10.04 -3.36 13.10
C ARG A 26 -9.55 -2.29 12.13
N PRO A 27 -8.55 -1.47 12.50
CA PRO A 27 -7.91 -0.57 11.56
C PRO A 27 -7.43 -1.31 10.31
N VAL A 28 -7.69 -0.74 9.13
CA VAL A 28 -7.32 -1.38 7.85
C VAL A 28 -5.83 -1.71 7.81
N ILE A 29 -4.98 -0.77 8.23
CA ILE A 29 -3.52 -0.97 8.26
C ILE A 29 -3.10 -2.12 9.19
N ALA A 30 -3.79 -2.32 10.32
CA ALA A 30 -3.49 -3.44 11.23
C ALA A 30 -3.80 -4.79 10.58
N SER A 31 -4.84 -4.86 9.76
CA SER A 31 -5.16 -6.06 8.98
C SER A 31 -4.13 -6.31 7.87
N LEU A 32 -3.66 -5.24 7.21
CA LEU A 32 -2.58 -5.34 6.22
C LEU A 32 -1.27 -5.85 6.86
N LEU A 33 -0.88 -5.34 8.05
CA LEU A 33 0.32 -5.83 8.72
C LEU A 33 0.25 -7.33 9.04
N ARG A 34 -0.92 -7.83 9.46
CA ARG A 34 -1.13 -9.27 9.68
C ARG A 34 -0.97 -10.09 8.40
N GLU A 35 -1.48 -9.57 7.29
CA GLU A 35 -1.32 -10.22 5.99
C GLU A 35 0.15 -10.23 5.54
N LEU A 36 0.91 -9.15 5.80
CA LEU A 36 2.35 -9.11 5.57
C LEU A 36 3.08 -10.16 6.40
N VAL A 37 2.79 -10.25 7.70
CA VAL A 37 3.39 -11.28 8.59
C VAL A 37 3.06 -12.69 8.10
N ALA A 38 1.81 -12.94 7.73
CA ALA A 38 1.39 -14.23 7.16
C ALA A 38 2.10 -14.54 5.84
N GLY A 39 2.47 -13.53 5.06
CA GLY A 39 3.27 -13.62 3.84
C GLY A 39 4.79 -13.74 4.08
N GLY A 40 5.23 -13.86 5.35
CA GLY A 40 6.64 -14.06 5.71
C GLY A 40 7.48 -12.78 5.82
N PHE A 41 6.84 -11.60 5.79
CA PHE A 41 7.56 -10.34 5.97
C PHE A 41 7.82 -10.07 7.46
N SER A 42 9.07 -9.74 7.80
CA SER A 42 9.52 -9.42 9.17
C SER A 42 9.69 -7.93 9.43
N GLU A 43 9.74 -7.12 8.37
CA GLU A 43 9.87 -5.67 8.48
C GLU A 43 9.03 -4.95 7.41
N VAL A 44 8.60 -3.73 7.73
CA VAL A 44 7.89 -2.86 6.80
C VAL A 44 8.25 -1.40 7.04
N THR A 45 8.38 -0.63 5.95
CA THR A 45 8.45 0.83 6.04
C THR A 45 7.10 1.42 5.67
N VAL A 46 6.50 2.13 6.61
CA VAL A 46 5.22 2.83 6.42
C VAL A 46 5.51 4.27 6.02
N VAL A 47 5.12 4.64 4.80
CA VAL A 47 5.23 6.02 4.34
C VAL A 47 4.01 6.78 4.84
N THR A 48 4.21 7.72 5.76
CA THR A 48 3.18 8.53 6.41
C THR A 48 3.17 9.96 5.85
N GLY A 49 2.05 10.65 5.99
CA GLY A 49 1.87 12.03 5.50
C GLY A 49 0.75 12.76 6.24
N HIS A 50 -0.43 12.82 5.67
CA HIS A 50 -1.59 13.43 6.32
C HIS A 50 -1.95 12.70 7.61
N LEU A 51 -2.06 13.44 8.74
CA LEU A 51 -2.33 12.92 10.09
C LEU A 51 -1.40 11.75 10.48
N ALA A 52 -0.13 11.86 10.11
CA ALA A 52 0.84 10.80 10.26
C ALA A 52 1.00 10.30 11.70
N GLU A 53 0.90 11.22 12.65
CA GLU A 53 1.05 10.94 14.10
C GLU A 53 0.07 9.86 14.56
N GLN A 54 -1.17 9.86 14.05
CA GLN A 54 -2.17 8.87 14.40
C GLN A 54 -1.83 7.47 13.87
N VAL A 55 -1.20 7.38 12.69
CA VAL A 55 -0.74 6.11 12.13
C VAL A 55 0.46 5.62 12.92
N GLU A 56 1.40 6.50 13.22
CA GLU A 56 2.63 6.20 13.96
C GLU A 56 2.34 5.79 15.41
N GLU A 57 1.40 6.46 16.09
CA GLU A 57 0.93 6.11 17.43
C GLU A 57 0.23 4.75 17.47
N LEU A 58 -0.62 4.47 16.46
CA LEU A 58 -1.31 3.18 16.35
C LEU A 58 -0.36 2.01 16.16
N LEU A 59 0.67 2.17 15.35
CA LEU A 59 1.55 1.07 14.96
C LEU A 59 2.78 0.93 15.86
N GLY A 60 3.25 2.02 16.46
CA GLY A 60 4.48 2.03 17.26
C GLY A 60 5.67 1.48 16.47
N ASP A 61 6.43 0.61 17.09
CA ASP A 61 7.54 -0.11 16.47
C ASP A 61 7.09 -1.39 15.72
N GLY A 62 5.80 -1.70 15.74
CA GLY A 62 5.20 -2.86 15.09
C GLY A 62 5.23 -4.14 15.91
N SER A 63 5.87 -4.17 17.07
CA SER A 63 5.98 -5.37 17.93
C SER A 63 4.62 -5.98 18.29
N ALA A 64 3.60 -5.15 18.52
CA ALA A 64 2.22 -5.59 18.77
C ALA A 64 1.58 -6.34 17.58
N PHE A 65 2.15 -6.22 16.38
CA PHE A 65 1.69 -6.87 15.16
C PHE A 65 2.62 -8.01 14.70
N GLY A 66 3.76 -8.21 15.37
CA GLY A 66 4.74 -9.23 15.02
C GLY A 66 5.61 -8.88 13.81
N ILE A 67 5.77 -7.59 13.50
CA ILE A 67 6.55 -7.09 12.38
C ILE A 67 7.28 -5.81 12.81
N ALA A 68 8.54 -5.63 12.40
CA ALA A 68 9.26 -4.39 12.67
C ALA A 68 8.74 -3.27 11.75
N VAL A 69 8.33 -2.13 12.34
CA VAL A 69 7.84 -0.97 11.59
C VAL A 69 8.86 0.15 11.63
N ARG A 70 9.20 0.68 10.45
CA ARG A 70 9.93 1.93 10.27
C ARG A 70 9.06 2.93 9.56
N TYR A 71 9.40 4.20 9.64
CA TYR A 71 8.62 5.27 9.02
C TYR A 71 9.46 6.08 8.04
N ALA A 72 8.80 6.49 6.96
CA ALA A 72 9.28 7.53 6.05
C ALA A 72 8.20 8.59 5.94
N ARG A 73 8.58 9.87 5.89
CA ARG A 73 7.61 10.97 5.82
C ARG A 73 7.50 11.47 4.39
N GLN A 74 6.26 11.58 3.90
CA GLN A 74 5.92 12.27 2.66
C GLN A 74 5.28 13.62 3.03
N PRO A 75 6.00 14.74 2.97
CA PRO A 75 5.50 16.04 3.45
C PRO A 75 4.35 16.60 2.63
N LYS A 76 4.31 16.25 1.34
CA LYS A 76 3.25 16.63 0.39
C LYS A 76 2.70 15.40 -0.31
N PRO A 77 1.41 15.36 -0.64
CA PRO A 77 0.79 14.23 -1.31
C PRO A 77 1.13 14.24 -2.83
N ASP A 78 2.41 14.18 -3.16
CA ASP A 78 2.93 14.34 -4.52
C ASP A 78 2.88 13.05 -5.36
N GLY A 79 2.12 12.03 -4.89
CA GLY A 79 1.85 10.81 -5.65
C GLY A 79 2.53 9.56 -5.07
N SER A 80 2.19 8.42 -5.68
CA SER A 80 2.62 7.09 -5.20
C SER A 80 4.08 6.80 -5.46
N ALA A 81 4.67 7.32 -6.52
CA ALA A 81 6.10 7.17 -6.82
C ALA A 81 6.96 8.01 -5.85
N ASP A 82 6.52 9.23 -5.48
CA ASP A 82 7.21 10.02 -4.46
C ASP A 82 7.19 9.30 -3.10
N ALA A 83 6.08 8.66 -2.74
CA ALA A 83 6.02 7.85 -1.52
C ALA A 83 7.08 6.72 -1.51
N VAL A 84 7.28 6.03 -2.64
CA VAL A 84 8.35 5.02 -2.77
C VAL A 84 9.72 5.68 -2.67
N ALA A 85 9.95 6.82 -3.31
CA ALA A 85 11.21 7.56 -3.22
C ALA A 85 11.56 7.92 -1.76
N ARG A 86 10.56 8.37 -0.95
CA ARG A 86 10.77 8.63 0.49
C ARG A 86 11.20 7.37 1.26
N ALA A 87 10.62 6.21 0.93
CA ALA A 87 11.04 4.96 1.55
C ALA A 87 12.50 4.61 1.20
N LEU A 88 12.93 4.83 -0.04
CA LEU A 88 14.33 4.61 -0.46
C LEU A 88 15.30 5.53 0.27
N GLU A 89 14.93 6.79 0.52
CA GLU A 89 15.75 7.77 1.28
C GLU A 89 16.06 7.30 2.70
N VAL A 90 15.15 6.58 3.34
CA VAL A 90 15.37 6.03 4.69
C VAL A 90 16.00 4.63 4.68
N GLY A 91 16.53 4.20 3.55
CA GLY A 91 17.36 3.01 3.44
C GLY A 91 16.64 1.75 2.96
N VAL A 92 15.37 1.82 2.56
CA VAL A 92 14.70 0.70 1.89
C VAL A 92 15.40 0.38 0.56
N ARG A 93 15.51 -0.90 0.22
CA ARG A 93 16.20 -1.34 -1.00
C ARG A 93 15.35 -2.34 -1.78
N PRO A 94 15.39 -2.30 -3.11
CA PRO A 94 14.74 -3.31 -3.95
C PRO A 94 15.40 -4.71 -3.77
N PRO A 95 14.67 -5.80 -4.07
CA PRO A 95 13.28 -5.82 -4.55
C PRO A 95 12.28 -5.46 -3.44
N LEU A 96 11.20 -4.77 -3.82
CA LEU A 96 10.17 -4.27 -2.90
C LEU A 96 8.80 -4.82 -3.23
N ILE A 97 8.01 -5.10 -2.18
CA ILE A 97 6.55 -5.19 -2.30
C ILE A 97 5.96 -3.88 -1.76
N VAL A 98 5.17 -3.21 -2.57
CA VAL A 98 4.54 -1.94 -2.24
C VAL A 98 3.02 -2.10 -2.22
N SER A 99 2.38 -1.64 -1.15
CA SER A 99 0.92 -1.70 -0.99
C SER A 99 0.35 -0.36 -0.57
N ALA A 100 -0.88 -0.06 -0.99
CA ALA A 100 -1.68 0.97 -0.36
C ALA A 100 -2.12 0.50 1.03
N ALA A 101 -2.09 1.38 2.02
CA ALA A 101 -2.38 1.06 3.42
C ALA A 101 -3.88 1.09 3.77
N ASP A 102 -4.73 1.39 2.80
CA ASP A 102 -6.19 1.46 2.93
C ASP A 102 -6.92 0.28 2.24
N THR A 103 -6.19 -0.80 1.97
CA THR A 103 -6.68 -1.98 1.26
C THR A 103 -6.52 -3.26 2.09
N LEU A 104 -7.59 -4.04 2.15
CA LEU A 104 -7.59 -5.41 2.68
C LEU A 104 -7.47 -6.40 1.53
N TYR A 105 -6.59 -7.37 1.69
CA TYR A 105 -6.38 -8.48 0.76
C TYR A 105 -7.02 -9.76 1.30
N SER A 106 -7.30 -10.71 0.44
CA SER A 106 -7.69 -12.06 0.86
C SER A 106 -6.48 -12.78 1.48
N ALA A 107 -6.74 -13.69 2.40
CA ALA A 107 -5.70 -14.38 3.15
C ALA A 107 -4.65 -15.04 2.23
N GLY A 108 -3.38 -14.72 2.46
CA GLY A 108 -2.22 -15.23 1.72
C GLY A 108 -1.98 -14.57 0.36
N ASP A 109 -2.79 -13.58 -0.05
CA ASP A 109 -2.63 -12.92 -1.35
C ASP A 109 -1.29 -12.20 -1.47
N VAL A 110 -0.86 -11.52 -0.41
CA VAL A 110 0.39 -10.74 -0.45
C VAL A 110 1.60 -11.66 -0.56
N GLY A 111 1.60 -12.79 0.16
CA GLY A 111 2.67 -13.81 0.04
C GLY A 111 2.71 -14.42 -1.35
N ARG A 112 1.57 -14.91 -1.87
CA ARG A 112 1.48 -15.47 -3.23
C ARG A 112 1.90 -14.47 -4.30
N PHE A 113 1.53 -13.20 -4.15
CA PHE A 113 1.96 -12.13 -5.05
C PHE A 113 3.48 -11.96 -5.03
N ALA A 114 4.09 -11.94 -3.84
CA ALA A 114 5.54 -11.80 -3.69
C ALA A 114 6.30 -12.96 -4.33
N ASP A 115 5.84 -14.20 -4.12
CA ASP A 115 6.41 -15.41 -4.73
C ASP A 115 6.29 -15.39 -6.25
N ALA A 116 5.12 -15.02 -6.78
CA ALA A 116 4.89 -14.91 -8.21
C ALA A 116 5.74 -13.81 -8.86
N PHE A 117 5.91 -12.66 -8.17
CA PHE A 117 6.80 -11.60 -8.61
C PHE A 117 8.25 -12.09 -8.68
N ALA A 118 8.75 -12.71 -7.61
CA ALA A 118 10.11 -13.25 -7.56
C ALA A 118 10.35 -14.28 -8.67
N ALA A 119 9.39 -15.18 -8.92
CA ALA A 119 9.48 -16.20 -9.95
C ALA A 119 9.39 -15.63 -11.38
N SER A 120 8.80 -14.44 -11.56
CA SER A 120 8.57 -13.88 -12.90
C SER A 120 9.84 -13.42 -13.61
N GLY A 121 10.90 -13.07 -12.86
CA GLY A 121 12.12 -12.46 -13.38
C GLY A 121 11.93 -11.08 -14.04
N LYS A 122 10.73 -10.50 -13.95
CA LYS A 122 10.40 -9.20 -14.56
C LYS A 122 10.78 -8.03 -13.67
N PRO A 123 11.04 -6.84 -14.26
CA PRO A 123 11.42 -5.65 -13.50
C PRO A 123 10.34 -5.18 -12.55
N SER A 124 9.07 -5.52 -12.82
CA SER A 124 7.95 -5.16 -11.98
C SER A 124 6.80 -6.16 -12.03
N ALA A 125 5.93 -6.11 -11.03
CA ALA A 125 4.65 -6.82 -11.01
C ALA A 125 3.52 -5.89 -10.57
N LEU A 126 2.31 -6.18 -11.04
CA LEU A 126 1.07 -5.52 -10.64
C LEU A 126 0.01 -6.58 -10.37
N ALA A 127 -0.64 -6.46 -9.23
CA ALA A 127 -1.74 -7.34 -8.85
C ALA A 127 -3.04 -6.97 -9.56
N TYR A 128 -3.84 -7.98 -9.87
CA TYR A 128 -5.17 -7.84 -10.48
C TYR A 128 -6.18 -8.68 -9.72
N VAL A 129 -7.35 -8.13 -9.47
CA VAL A 129 -8.49 -8.89 -8.94
C VAL A 129 -9.20 -9.68 -10.06
N PRO A 130 -10.05 -10.68 -9.73
CA PRO A 130 -10.64 -11.59 -10.73
C PRO A 130 -11.46 -10.92 -11.84
N ASP A 131 -11.97 -9.71 -11.63
CA ASP A 131 -12.68 -8.92 -12.65
C ASP A 131 -11.72 -8.15 -13.59
N GLY A 132 -10.41 -8.34 -13.45
CA GLY A 132 -9.37 -7.73 -14.28
C GLY A 132 -8.96 -6.32 -13.89
N ARG A 133 -9.54 -5.75 -12.82
CA ARG A 133 -9.11 -4.43 -12.31
C ARG A 133 -7.77 -4.55 -11.58
N PRO A 134 -6.87 -3.56 -11.71
CA PRO A 134 -5.64 -3.52 -10.94
C PRO A 134 -5.93 -3.32 -9.45
N ALA A 135 -5.18 -4.03 -8.62
CA ALA A 135 -5.16 -3.85 -7.17
C ALA A 135 -3.92 -3.03 -6.77
N PRO A 136 -3.99 -2.27 -5.66
CA PRO A 136 -2.89 -1.41 -5.23
C PRO A 136 -1.77 -2.21 -4.52
N LEU A 137 -1.21 -3.19 -5.23
CA LEU A 137 -0.10 -4.03 -4.80
C LEU A 137 0.88 -4.19 -5.97
N TRP A 138 2.12 -3.79 -5.74
CA TRP A 138 3.18 -3.76 -6.75
C TRP A 138 4.42 -4.51 -6.26
N GLY A 139 5.11 -5.15 -7.19
CA GLY A 139 6.47 -5.63 -7.03
C GLY A 139 7.42 -4.74 -7.84
N LEU A 140 8.52 -4.29 -7.23
CA LEU A 140 9.45 -3.35 -7.84
C LEU A 140 10.88 -3.85 -7.68
N THR A 141 11.62 -3.89 -8.78
CA THR A 141 13.08 -4.08 -8.76
C THR A 141 13.81 -2.73 -8.84
N GLU A 142 15.12 -2.78 -8.82
CA GLU A 142 15.98 -1.60 -9.00
C GLU A 142 15.70 -0.87 -10.32
N ALA A 143 15.37 -1.58 -11.38
CA ALA A 143 15.02 -0.98 -12.67
C ALA A 143 13.85 0.01 -12.57
N VAL A 144 12.84 -0.27 -11.72
CA VAL A 144 11.72 0.67 -11.49
C VAL A 144 12.15 1.83 -10.60
N THR A 145 12.90 1.54 -9.54
CA THR A 145 13.29 2.59 -8.58
C THR A 145 14.30 3.58 -9.18
N ALA A 146 15.10 3.15 -10.14
CA ALA A 146 16.04 4.01 -10.85
C ALA A 146 15.36 5.12 -11.68
N VAL A 147 14.18 4.84 -12.23
CA VAL A 147 13.46 5.81 -13.08
C VAL A 147 12.48 6.72 -12.30
N LEU A 148 12.38 6.58 -10.99
CA LEU A 148 11.46 7.42 -10.19
C LEU A 148 11.77 8.91 -10.31
N HIS A 149 13.05 9.27 -10.45
CA HIS A 149 13.51 10.66 -10.59
C HIS A 149 13.27 11.26 -11.98
N GLU A 150 12.91 10.42 -12.95
CA GLU A 150 12.67 10.84 -14.34
C GLU A 150 11.21 11.20 -14.61
N LEU A 151 10.33 11.00 -13.60
CA LEU A 151 8.91 11.28 -13.74
C LEU A 151 8.66 12.79 -13.85
N ALA A 152 7.81 13.17 -14.78
CA ALA A 152 7.48 14.58 -15.06
C ALA A 152 6.40 15.10 -14.10
N GLY A 153 6.81 15.94 -13.14
CA GLY A 153 5.91 16.72 -12.27
C GLY A 153 4.99 15.91 -11.34
N PRO A 154 4.45 16.56 -10.30
CA PRO A 154 3.42 15.96 -9.48
C PRO A 154 2.04 15.94 -10.21
N PRO A 155 1.17 14.90 -9.95
CA PRO A 155 1.47 13.77 -9.07
C PRO A 155 2.39 12.74 -9.74
N PHE A 156 3.45 12.34 -9.04
CA PHE A 156 4.37 11.29 -9.48
C PHE A 156 3.72 9.92 -9.25
N GLU A 157 3.18 9.32 -10.31
CA GLU A 157 2.44 8.07 -10.20
C GLU A 157 3.33 6.84 -10.41
N LEU A 158 3.24 5.89 -9.49
CA LEU A 158 4.05 4.66 -9.52
C LEU A 158 3.80 3.83 -10.79
N LEU A 159 2.57 3.83 -11.29
CA LEU A 159 2.21 3.13 -12.51
C LEU A 159 2.99 3.65 -13.74
N GLU A 160 3.33 4.94 -13.77
CA GLU A 160 4.14 5.51 -14.84
C GLU A 160 5.59 5.00 -14.76
N ALA A 161 6.18 4.97 -13.56
CA ALA A 161 7.52 4.40 -13.36
C ALA A 161 7.58 2.93 -13.77
N VAL A 162 6.57 2.15 -13.36
CA VAL A 162 6.43 0.74 -13.74
C VAL A 162 6.39 0.56 -15.26
N ARG A 163 5.63 1.38 -15.98
CA ARG A 163 5.56 1.33 -17.46
C ARG A 163 6.87 1.71 -18.13
N ARG A 164 7.61 2.67 -17.59
CA ARG A 164 8.91 3.10 -18.13
C ARG A 164 10.00 2.05 -17.93
N ALA A 165 9.94 1.32 -16.82
CA ALA A 165 10.94 0.31 -16.48
C ALA A 165 10.85 -0.97 -17.36
N GLY A 166 9.79 -1.13 -18.15
CA GLY A 166 9.66 -2.24 -19.11
C GLY A 166 8.52 -3.21 -18.80
N GLU A 167 8.77 -4.49 -18.91
CA GLU A 167 7.74 -5.53 -18.78
C GLU A 167 7.19 -5.63 -17.36
N VAL A 168 5.86 -5.83 -17.27
CA VAL A 168 5.13 -5.98 -16.01
C VAL A 168 4.59 -7.41 -15.89
N ALA A 169 4.89 -8.09 -14.79
CA ALA A 169 4.22 -9.33 -14.44
C ALA A 169 2.78 -9.03 -14.00
N ARG A 170 1.80 -9.68 -14.61
CA ARG A 170 0.41 -9.64 -14.16
C ARG A 170 0.18 -10.79 -13.19
N VAL A 171 -0.18 -10.48 -11.97
CA VAL A 171 -0.43 -11.50 -10.94
C VAL A 171 -1.88 -11.38 -10.48
N GLU A 172 -2.65 -12.45 -10.67
CA GLU A 172 -4.02 -12.49 -10.16
C GLU A 172 -4.01 -12.79 -8.67
N ILE A 173 -4.79 -12.01 -7.91
CA ILE A 173 -5.04 -12.17 -6.48
C ILE A 173 -6.53 -12.29 -6.22
N GLY A 174 -6.94 -12.57 -4.99
CA GLY A 174 -8.34 -12.57 -4.60
C GLY A 174 -8.99 -11.19 -4.65
N LYS A 175 -10.23 -11.11 -4.19
CA LYS A 175 -10.94 -9.84 -4.08
C LYS A 175 -10.30 -8.96 -3.02
N THR A 176 -10.17 -7.69 -3.33
CA THR A 176 -9.76 -6.68 -2.36
C THR A 176 -10.96 -5.94 -1.78
N ARG A 177 -10.85 -5.51 -0.53
CA ARG A 177 -11.78 -4.62 0.15
C ARG A 177 -11.03 -3.35 0.51
N GLY A 178 -11.66 -2.20 0.36
CA GLY A 178 -11.00 -0.93 0.65
C GLY A 178 -11.98 0.19 0.83
N VAL A 179 -11.53 1.28 1.45
CA VAL A 179 -12.36 2.45 1.74
C VAL A 179 -11.97 3.59 0.81
N THR A 180 -12.81 3.87 -0.16
CA THR A 180 -12.62 4.99 -1.09
C THR A 180 -13.42 6.22 -0.68
N GLY A 181 -14.68 6.02 -0.26
CA GLY A 181 -15.58 7.04 0.21
C GLY A 181 -16.32 6.61 1.48
N PRO A 182 -17.06 7.52 2.16
CA PRO A 182 -17.76 7.22 3.43
C PRO A 182 -18.75 6.06 3.32
N LEU A 183 -19.41 5.91 2.18
CA LEU A 183 -20.37 4.81 1.96
C LEU A 183 -19.69 3.45 1.91
N ASP A 184 -18.42 3.38 1.47
CA ASP A 184 -17.67 2.12 1.46
C ASP A 184 -17.42 1.65 2.89
N LEU A 185 -17.12 2.58 3.82
CA LEU A 185 -16.97 2.26 5.24
C LEU A 185 -18.24 1.61 5.81
N VAL A 186 -19.41 2.14 5.45
CA VAL A 186 -20.69 1.56 5.86
C VAL A 186 -20.88 0.17 5.23
N ARG A 187 -20.67 0.05 3.91
CA ARG A 187 -20.87 -1.22 3.18
C ARG A 187 -19.94 -2.32 3.68
N GLU A 188 -18.68 -1.96 3.98
CA GLU A 188 -17.69 -2.93 4.42
C GLU A 188 -17.90 -3.39 5.87
N ASN A 189 -18.45 -2.53 6.75
CA ASN A 189 -18.74 -2.89 8.13
C ASN A 189 -20.15 -3.51 8.33
N PHE A 190 -21.08 -3.22 7.41
CA PHE A 190 -22.48 -3.66 7.53
C PHE A 190 -22.96 -4.31 6.23
N PRO A 191 -22.41 -5.48 5.84
CA PRO A 191 -22.73 -6.13 4.57
C PRO A 191 -24.20 -6.56 4.45
N TYR A 192 -24.93 -6.66 5.57
CA TYR A 192 -26.36 -6.97 5.62
C TYR A 192 -27.26 -5.78 5.26
N LEU A 193 -26.71 -4.57 5.11
CA LEU A 193 -27.45 -3.38 4.66
C LEU A 193 -27.46 -3.21 3.14
N ARG A 194 -27.00 -4.20 2.41
CA ARG A 194 -26.97 -4.22 0.93
C ARG A 194 -28.33 -4.53 0.34
#